data_517a2954a3f8296cdbc942b52d8f7745
#
_entry.id   517a2954a3f8296cdbc942b52d8f7745
#
_cell.length_a   1.000
_cell.length_b   1.000
_cell.length_c   1.000
_cell.angle_alpha   90.00
_cell.angle_beta   90.00
_cell.angle_gamma   90.00
#
_symmetry.space_group_name_H-M   'P 1'
#
loop_
_entity.id
_entity.type
_entity.pdbx_description
1 polymer ?
#
loop_
_entity_poly.entity_id
_entity_poly.type
_entity_poly.pdbx_seq_one_letter_code
_entity_poly.pdbx_strand_id
1 'polypeptide(L)'
;MADGIMNRAQIMDTVTELRYAVDEYNQNERQWDAMLCLRTHKETERVYQRAMGYQPVGEGGTPSRQRPFYQDIDLPVPMRYGLGTDVTQMALEDGLDRESMLHNHSQAIDADRRWVTKVCTRAMLLDGGWWDGTAAPPTWEENTFTSAEDHYLGYNVSGIPTLAHFTAIKRHIQEHGFGLERDGGVICMINGDTADRITNLAEWATAPGPMPTPVMSQLQEMGLRPGFRAGGCLVAVSDMIPDYYGVAWAVNQKPLHWRMPRGLSLDAGVLTWNEGPNVRTYDSFDYIRRGSAKVTLRGAGVAVYFNSATWTDPTITLTA
;
A
#
# COMPACT_ATOMS: atom_id res chain seq x y z
N MET A 1 28.33 -4.73 -37.35
CA MET A 1 29.05 -5.59 -36.40
C MET A 1 28.06 -6.70 -36.08
N ALA A 2 28.42 -7.94 -36.33
CA ALA A 2 27.53 -9.04 -35.96
C ALA A 2 27.45 -9.08 -34.45
N ASP A 3 26.28 -8.79 -33.91
CA ASP A 3 25.98 -8.95 -32.48
C ASP A 3 26.12 -10.45 -32.21
N GLY A 4 27.29 -10.80 -31.65
CA GLY A 4 27.65 -12.19 -31.42
C GLY A 4 26.82 -12.75 -30.28
N ILE A 5 26.43 -14.02 -30.44
CA ILE A 5 25.84 -14.84 -29.38
C ILE A 5 26.64 -14.65 -28.08
N MET A 6 25.97 -14.30 -27.00
CA MET A 6 26.61 -14.12 -25.68
C MET A 6 27.37 -15.41 -25.30
N ASN A 7 28.63 -15.26 -24.92
CA ASN A 7 29.36 -16.37 -24.35
C ASN A 7 29.05 -16.54 -22.87
N ARG A 8 29.41 -17.70 -22.29
CA ARG A 8 29.10 -18.01 -20.88
C ARG A 8 29.66 -16.99 -19.90
N ALA A 9 30.82 -16.40 -20.16
CA ALA A 9 31.40 -15.37 -19.28
C ALA A 9 30.55 -14.09 -19.29
N GLN A 10 30.11 -13.67 -20.47
CA GLN A 10 29.23 -12.51 -20.63
C GLN A 10 27.85 -12.72 -19.96
N ILE A 11 27.29 -13.95 -20.04
CA ILE A 11 26.07 -14.30 -19.33
C ILE A 11 26.30 -14.19 -17.83
N MET A 12 27.36 -14.75 -17.26
CA MET A 12 27.68 -14.69 -15.83
C MET A 12 27.92 -13.25 -15.33
N ASP A 13 28.58 -12.43 -16.14
CA ASP A 13 28.77 -11.00 -15.81
C ASP A 13 27.42 -10.27 -15.77
N THR A 14 26.54 -10.51 -16.75
CA THR A 14 25.19 -9.93 -16.77
C THR A 14 24.36 -10.41 -15.59
N VAL A 15 24.41 -11.69 -15.24
CA VAL A 15 23.72 -12.26 -14.07
C VAL A 15 24.19 -11.61 -12.79
N THR A 16 25.49 -11.37 -12.65
CA THR A 16 26.04 -10.69 -11.49
C THR A 16 25.52 -9.25 -11.37
N GLU A 17 25.45 -8.55 -12.50
CA GLU A 17 24.87 -7.20 -12.58
C GLU A 17 23.38 -7.19 -12.18
N LEU A 18 22.60 -8.15 -12.71
CA LEU A 18 21.18 -8.30 -12.36
C LEU A 18 20.98 -8.57 -10.87
N ARG A 19 21.84 -9.37 -10.26
CA ARG A 19 21.81 -9.64 -8.81
C ARG A 19 22.05 -8.38 -8.00
N TYR A 20 23.04 -7.58 -8.37
CA TYR A 20 23.28 -6.29 -7.70
C TYR A 20 22.07 -5.34 -7.85
N ALA A 21 21.43 -5.32 -9.00
CA ALA A 21 20.24 -4.52 -9.22
C ALA A 21 19.04 -4.98 -8.35
N VAL A 22 18.87 -6.30 -8.11
CA VAL A 22 17.86 -6.81 -7.15
C VAL A 22 18.22 -6.40 -5.72
N ASP A 23 19.49 -6.49 -5.32
CA ASP A 23 19.92 -6.08 -3.99
C ASP A 23 19.71 -4.57 -3.77
N GLU A 24 20.01 -3.74 -4.75
CA GLU A 24 19.76 -2.30 -4.74
C GLU A 24 18.25 -2.01 -4.66
N TYR A 25 17.43 -2.69 -5.49
CA TYR A 25 15.98 -2.58 -5.42
C TYR A 25 15.46 -2.93 -4.03
N ASN A 26 15.92 -4.02 -3.45
CA ASN A 26 15.52 -4.45 -2.11
C ASN A 26 15.91 -3.45 -1.02
N GLN A 27 17.07 -2.79 -1.13
CA GLN A 27 17.50 -1.76 -0.19
C GLN A 27 16.63 -0.50 -0.28
N ASN A 28 16.16 -0.17 -1.47
CA ASN A 28 15.36 1.02 -1.74
C ASN A 28 13.84 0.77 -1.60
N GLU A 29 13.40 -0.47 -1.43
CA GLU A 29 11.99 -0.87 -1.44
C GLU A 29 11.23 -0.50 -0.15
N ARG A 30 11.75 0.39 0.69
CA ARG A 30 11.07 0.81 1.95
C ARG A 30 9.93 1.80 1.75
N GLN A 31 9.56 2.06 0.53
CA GLN A 31 8.65 3.13 0.13
C GLN A 31 7.24 2.93 0.72
N TRP A 32 6.65 1.74 0.57
CA TRP A 32 5.33 1.40 1.12
C TRP A 32 5.35 1.30 2.64
N ASP A 33 6.46 0.85 3.22
CA ASP A 33 6.63 0.76 4.67
C ASP A 33 6.70 2.13 5.32
N ALA A 34 7.18 3.14 4.59
CA ALA A 34 7.26 4.49 5.12
C ALA A 34 5.87 5.09 5.38
N MET A 35 4.88 4.78 4.53
CA MET A 35 3.58 5.43 4.57
C MET A 35 2.42 4.50 4.95
N LEU A 36 2.44 3.23 4.59
CA LEU A 36 1.27 2.35 4.67
C LEU A 36 1.46 1.10 5.53
N CYS A 37 2.64 0.48 5.50
CA CYS A 37 2.82 -0.86 6.07
C CYS A 37 3.82 -0.90 7.23
N LEU A 38 3.54 -1.75 8.21
CA LEU A 38 4.49 -2.24 9.19
C LEU A 38 4.82 -3.70 8.86
N ARG A 39 6.10 -4.04 8.70
CA ARG A 39 6.52 -5.44 8.47
C ARG A 39 6.51 -6.21 9.77
N THR A 40 6.02 -7.46 9.72
CA THR A 40 5.94 -8.35 10.89
C THR A 40 6.08 -9.81 10.49
N HIS A 41 6.58 -10.62 11.43
CA HIS A 41 6.54 -12.10 11.34
C HIS A 41 5.43 -12.71 12.17
N LYS A 42 4.71 -11.89 12.93
CA LYS A 42 3.66 -12.37 13.82
C LYS A 42 2.48 -12.90 13.03
N GLU A 43 1.79 -13.85 13.62
CA GLU A 43 0.54 -14.40 13.11
C GLU A 43 -0.65 -13.56 13.55
N THR A 44 -0.54 -12.98 14.74
CA THR A 44 -1.55 -12.12 15.33
C THR A 44 -0.90 -10.83 15.77
N GLU A 45 -1.50 -9.71 15.46
CA GLU A 45 -1.04 -8.40 15.90
C GLU A 45 -2.00 -7.82 16.91
N ARG A 46 -1.43 -7.27 18.01
CA ARG A 46 -2.22 -6.62 19.05
C ARG A 46 -2.28 -5.12 18.80
N VAL A 47 -3.48 -4.64 18.52
CA VAL A 47 -3.72 -3.22 18.27
C VAL A 47 -4.33 -2.59 19.51
N TYR A 48 -3.65 -1.57 20.03
CA TYR A 48 -4.16 -0.76 21.14
C TYR A 48 -4.95 0.41 20.59
N GLN A 49 -6.13 0.60 21.15
CA GLN A 49 -6.98 1.72 20.75
C GLN A 49 -6.72 2.94 21.64
N ARG A 50 -6.79 4.12 21.06
CA ARG A 50 -6.62 5.39 21.76
C ARG A 50 -7.91 5.71 22.54
N ALA A 51 -8.01 5.24 23.78
CA ALA A 51 -9.19 5.46 24.59
C ALA A 51 -8.88 5.99 25.99
N MET A 52 -7.63 6.40 26.22
CA MET A 52 -7.22 6.87 27.55
C MET A 52 -7.26 8.40 27.60
N GLY A 53 -8.06 8.93 28.50
CA GLY A 53 -8.15 10.37 28.76
C GLY A 53 -7.93 10.69 30.26
N TYR A 54 -7.61 11.92 30.55
CA TYR A 54 -7.58 12.40 31.92
C TYR A 54 -9.01 12.46 32.51
N GLN A 55 -9.15 11.96 33.73
CA GLN A 55 -10.40 12.09 34.47
C GLN A 55 -10.24 13.10 35.61
N PRO A 56 -11.25 13.94 35.90
CA PRO A 56 -11.18 14.83 37.02
C PRO A 56 -11.07 14.04 38.33
N VAL A 57 -10.09 14.40 39.13
CA VAL A 57 -9.86 13.80 40.45
C VAL A 57 -10.15 14.85 41.48
N GLY A 58 -11.07 14.55 42.42
CA GLY A 58 -11.38 15.44 43.54
C GLY A 58 -10.18 15.56 44.49
N GLU A 59 -10.19 16.60 45.31
CA GLU A 59 -9.15 16.87 46.31
C GLU A 59 -8.96 15.63 47.22
N GLY A 60 -7.74 15.07 47.21
CA GLY A 60 -7.42 13.84 47.96
C GLY A 60 -7.87 12.52 47.30
N GLY A 61 -8.48 12.55 46.11
CA GLY A 61 -8.90 11.37 45.36
C GLY A 61 -7.72 10.71 44.63
N THR A 62 -7.80 9.40 44.39
CA THR A 62 -6.90 8.67 43.49
C THR A 62 -7.51 8.56 42.10
N PRO A 63 -6.72 8.79 41.02
CA PRO A 63 -7.23 8.61 39.66
C PRO A 63 -7.71 7.16 39.44
N SER A 64 -8.84 7.02 38.74
CA SER A 64 -9.31 5.68 38.35
C SER A 64 -8.29 5.02 37.44
N ARG A 65 -8.01 3.75 37.69
CA ARG A 65 -7.10 2.95 36.85
C ARG A 65 -7.82 2.58 35.56
N GLN A 66 -7.40 3.19 34.46
CA GLN A 66 -7.87 2.84 33.14
C GLN A 66 -7.02 1.67 32.59
N ARG A 67 -7.66 0.69 31.99
CA ARG A 67 -6.97 -0.38 31.25
C ARG A 67 -7.00 -0.05 29.76
N PRO A 68 -5.87 -0.19 29.05
CA PRO A 68 -5.88 0.00 27.60
C PRO A 68 -6.79 -1.05 26.96
N PHE A 69 -7.67 -0.61 26.09
CA PHE A 69 -8.45 -1.49 25.25
C PHE A 69 -7.56 -1.96 24.10
N TYR A 70 -7.55 -3.26 23.82
CA TYR A 70 -6.81 -3.83 22.71
C TYR A 70 -7.63 -4.89 21.99
N GLN A 71 -7.30 -5.12 20.74
CA GLN A 71 -7.84 -6.20 19.93
C GLN A 71 -6.69 -6.96 19.30
N ASP A 72 -6.79 -8.27 19.32
CA ASP A 72 -5.88 -9.17 18.61
C ASP A 72 -6.46 -9.43 17.21
N ILE A 73 -5.69 -9.14 16.16
CA ILE A 73 -6.08 -9.26 14.75
C ILE A 73 -5.19 -10.32 14.10
N ASP A 74 -5.81 -11.37 13.56
CA ASP A 74 -5.09 -12.41 12.84
C ASP A 74 -4.67 -11.91 11.46
N LEU A 75 -3.39 -12.11 11.16
CA LEU A 75 -2.80 -11.74 9.87
C LEU A 75 -2.84 -12.93 8.90
N PRO A 76 -3.18 -12.72 7.63
CA PRO A 76 -3.27 -13.80 6.66
C PRO A 76 -1.92 -14.49 6.45
N VAL A 77 -1.96 -15.73 6.00
CA VAL A 77 -0.76 -16.50 5.70
C VAL A 77 -0.01 -15.83 4.54
N PRO A 78 1.32 -15.66 4.62
CA PRO A 78 2.10 -15.09 3.52
C PRO A 78 1.95 -15.90 2.24
N MET A 79 1.48 -15.26 1.19
CA MET A 79 1.37 -15.84 -0.14
C MET A 79 2.72 -15.77 -0.86
N ARG A 80 2.98 -16.72 -1.77
CA ARG A 80 4.17 -16.75 -2.61
C ARG A 80 3.77 -16.45 -4.05
N TYR A 81 4.40 -15.45 -4.62
CA TYR A 81 4.29 -15.10 -6.02
C TYR A 81 5.67 -15.07 -6.65
N GLY A 82 5.77 -15.39 -7.91
CA GLY A 82 7.05 -15.41 -8.59
C GLY A 82 6.91 -15.28 -10.09
N LEU A 83 7.98 -14.80 -10.71
CA LEU A 83 8.20 -14.75 -12.13
C LEU A 83 9.51 -15.49 -12.39
N GLY A 84 9.50 -16.44 -13.31
CA GLY A 84 10.69 -17.16 -13.76
C GLY A 84 11.12 -16.68 -15.14
N THR A 85 12.41 -16.58 -15.37
CA THR A 85 13.01 -16.35 -16.69
C THR A 85 14.09 -17.38 -16.93
N ASP A 86 13.99 -18.11 -18.05
CA ASP A 86 14.96 -19.12 -18.45
C ASP A 86 15.84 -18.60 -19.58
N VAL A 87 17.15 -18.78 -19.44
CA VAL A 87 18.12 -18.62 -20.52
C VAL A 87 18.38 -20.00 -21.13
N THR A 88 17.78 -20.28 -22.27
CA THR A 88 17.96 -21.54 -22.99
C THR A 88 18.99 -21.39 -24.11
N GLN A 89 19.59 -22.49 -24.54
CA GLN A 89 20.46 -22.50 -25.73
C GLN A 89 19.72 -21.97 -26.96
N MET A 90 18.46 -22.35 -27.11
CA MET A 90 17.62 -21.91 -28.24
C MET A 90 17.39 -20.38 -28.19
N ALA A 91 17.12 -19.80 -26.99
CA ALA A 91 16.99 -18.36 -26.85
C ALA A 91 18.29 -17.61 -27.21
N LEU A 92 19.44 -18.16 -26.86
CA LEU A 92 20.74 -17.60 -27.25
C LEU A 92 20.99 -17.70 -28.76
N GLU A 93 20.62 -18.83 -29.39
CA GLU A 93 20.67 -19.01 -30.84
C GLU A 93 19.71 -18.08 -31.59
N ASP A 94 18.54 -17.78 -30.97
CA ASP A 94 17.53 -16.86 -31.48
C ASP A 94 17.89 -15.37 -31.24
N GLY A 95 19.05 -15.08 -30.63
CA GLY A 95 19.58 -13.74 -30.49
C GLY A 95 19.29 -13.07 -29.14
N LEU A 96 19.05 -13.85 -28.06
CA LEU A 96 19.00 -13.28 -26.71
C LEU A 96 20.34 -12.59 -26.40
N ASP A 97 20.30 -11.31 -26.22
CA ASP A 97 21.43 -10.47 -25.89
C ASP A 97 21.33 -9.89 -24.43
N ARG A 98 22.37 -9.18 -24.02
CA ARG A 98 22.44 -8.54 -22.72
C ARG A 98 21.29 -7.54 -22.52
N GLU A 99 20.93 -6.80 -23.56
CA GLU A 99 19.87 -5.77 -23.49
C GLU A 99 18.51 -6.41 -23.23
N SER A 100 18.20 -7.51 -23.90
CA SER A 100 16.99 -8.31 -23.68
C SER A 100 16.92 -8.87 -22.25
N MET A 101 18.05 -9.35 -21.70
CA MET A 101 18.11 -9.83 -20.30
C MET A 101 17.86 -8.70 -19.30
N LEU A 102 18.47 -7.53 -19.50
CA LEU A 102 18.24 -6.33 -18.66
C LEU A 102 16.80 -5.83 -18.77
N HIS A 103 16.20 -5.87 -19.97
CA HIS A 103 14.81 -5.51 -20.17
C HIS A 103 13.86 -6.44 -19.42
N ASN A 104 14.06 -7.77 -19.53
CA ASN A 104 13.26 -8.76 -18.80
C ASN A 104 13.36 -8.57 -17.28
N HIS A 105 14.55 -8.23 -16.78
CA HIS A 105 14.78 -7.92 -15.39
C HIS A 105 14.01 -6.67 -14.94
N SER A 106 14.08 -5.60 -15.71
CA SER A 106 13.30 -4.38 -15.46
C SER A 106 11.80 -4.67 -15.38
N GLN A 107 11.28 -5.47 -16.31
CA GLN A 107 9.89 -5.91 -16.32
C GLN A 107 9.52 -6.71 -15.06
N ALA A 108 10.44 -7.57 -14.56
CA ALA A 108 10.20 -8.33 -13.34
C ALA A 108 10.10 -7.42 -12.09
N ILE A 109 10.98 -6.42 -11.98
CA ILE A 109 10.93 -5.43 -10.90
C ILE A 109 9.64 -4.61 -10.94
N ASP A 110 9.24 -4.16 -12.14
CA ASP A 110 8.00 -3.41 -12.31
C ASP A 110 6.75 -4.26 -12.01
N ALA A 111 6.78 -5.54 -12.36
CA ALA A 111 5.72 -6.48 -12.00
C ALA A 111 5.62 -6.67 -10.48
N ASP A 112 6.76 -6.76 -9.79
CA ASP A 112 6.81 -6.87 -8.34
C ASP A 112 6.23 -5.63 -7.65
N ARG A 113 6.61 -4.42 -8.07
CA ARG A 113 6.04 -3.16 -7.57
C ARG A 113 4.52 -3.13 -7.74
N ARG A 114 4.04 -3.45 -8.93
CA ARG A 114 2.58 -3.50 -9.22
C ARG A 114 1.88 -4.52 -8.34
N TRP A 115 2.48 -5.69 -8.12
CA TRP A 115 1.90 -6.72 -7.28
C TRP A 115 1.78 -6.26 -5.82
N VAL A 116 2.84 -5.69 -5.24
CA VAL A 116 2.81 -5.15 -3.86
C VAL A 116 1.71 -4.10 -3.72
N THR A 117 1.62 -3.17 -4.67
CA THR A 117 0.56 -2.15 -4.69
C THR A 117 -0.82 -2.79 -4.73
N LYS A 118 -1.04 -3.77 -5.60
CA LYS A 118 -2.32 -4.49 -5.69
C LYS A 118 -2.69 -5.22 -4.39
N VAL A 119 -1.71 -5.85 -3.72
CA VAL A 119 -1.94 -6.52 -2.44
C VAL A 119 -2.37 -5.53 -1.35
N CYS A 120 -1.68 -4.39 -1.24
CA CYS A 120 -2.05 -3.33 -0.30
C CYS A 120 -3.42 -2.73 -0.61
N THR A 121 -3.67 -2.39 -1.88
CA THR A 121 -4.96 -1.85 -2.35
C THR A 121 -6.09 -2.83 -2.08
N ARG A 122 -5.88 -4.12 -2.38
CA ARG A 122 -6.86 -5.16 -2.11
C ARG A 122 -7.17 -5.30 -0.62
N ALA A 123 -6.16 -5.24 0.24
CA ALA A 123 -6.34 -5.30 1.68
C ALA A 123 -7.18 -4.13 2.22
N MET A 124 -7.16 -2.99 1.55
CA MET A 124 -7.91 -1.79 1.95
C MET A 124 -9.30 -1.69 1.30
N LEU A 125 -9.49 -2.21 0.09
CA LEU A 125 -10.73 -2.03 -0.67
C LEU A 125 -11.71 -3.19 -0.57
N LEU A 126 -11.28 -4.41 -0.21
CA LEU A 126 -12.22 -5.51 -0.04
C LEU A 126 -12.85 -5.47 1.35
N ASP A 127 -14.16 -5.67 1.41
CA ASP A 127 -14.91 -5.81 2.65
C ASP A 127 -14.31 -6.93 3.51
N GLY A 128 -14.18 -6.70 4.83
CA GLY A 128 -13.43 -7.58 5.73
C GLY A 128 -11.90 -7.36 5.72
N GLY A 129 -11.35 -6.54 4.83
CA GLY A 129 -9.96 -6.07 4.88
C GLY A 129 -9.71 -5.11 6.05
N TRP A 130 -10.70 -4.28 6.34
CA TRP A 130 -10.73 -3.43 7.52
C TRP A 130 -11.13 -4.23 8.77
N TRP A 131 -11.12 -3.57 9.91
CA TRP A 131 -11.44 -4.23 11.17
C TRP A 131 -12.83 -4.89 11.14
N ASP A 132 -12.85 -6.18 11.30
CA ASP A 132 -14.02 -7.05 11.40
C ASP A 132 -14.39 -7.43 12.85
N GLY A 133 -13.76 -6.77 13.83
CA GLY A 133 -13.99 -7.03 15.26
C GLY A 133 -15.43 -6.70 15.71
N THR A 134 -15.94 -7.50 16.63
CA THR A 134 -17.28 -7.32 17.22
C THR A 134 -17.32 -6.26 18.30
N ALA A 135 -16.17 -5.79 18.78
CA ALA A 135 -16.10 -4.77 19.82
C ALA A 135 -16.23 -3.36 19.22
N ALA A 136 -17.04 -2.53 19.83
CA ALA A 136 -17.13 -1.13 19.47
C ALA A 136 -15.77 -0.44 19.62
N PRO A 137 -15.35 0.42 18.67
CA PRO A 137 -14.17 1.24 18.86
C PRO A 137 -14.34 2.13 20.07
N PRO A 138 -13.27 2.45 20.80
CA PRO A 138 -13.36 3.34 21.93
C PRO A 138 -13.73 4.74 21.51
N THR A 139 -14.40 5.46 22.40
CA THR A 139 -14.69 6.87 22.24
C THR A 139 -13.39 7.68 22.13
N TRP A 140 -13.31 8.53 21.14
CA TRP A 140 -12.25 9.53 20.99
C TRP A 140 -12.83 10.91 21.30
N GLU A 141 -12.32 11.53 22.37
CA GLU A 141 -12.86 12.76 22.92
C GLU A 141 -14.37 12.62 23.19
N GLU A 142 -15.21 13.41 22.54
CA GLU A 142 -16.67 13.36 22.71
C GLU A 142 -17.37 12.47 21.66
N ASN A 143 -16.62 11.89 20.71
CA ASN A 143 -17.18 11.05 19.65
C ASN A 143 -17.37 9.62 20.16
N THR A 144 -18.58 9.11 20.05
CA THR A 144 -18.92 7.73 20.38
C THR A 144 -19.04 6.93 19.10
N PHE A 145 -18.18 5.92 18.95
CA PHE A 145 -18.22 4.99 17.82
C PHE A 145 -18.97 3.71 18.21
N THR A 146 -19.62 3.12 17.25
CA THR A 146 -20.33 1.84 17.40
C THR A 146 -19.60 0.72 16.66
N SER A 147 -19.92 -0.53 16.99
CA SER A 147 -19.40 -1.68 16.22
C SER A 147 -19.87 -1.70 14.76
N ALA A 148 -20.94 -0.98 14.46
CA ALA A 148 -21.49 -0.79 13.12
C ALA A 148 -20.86 0.39 12.36
N GLU A 149 -19.87 1.08 12.94
CA GLU A 149 -19.14 2.15 12.25
C GLU A 149 -18.49 1.60 11.00
N ASP A 150 -18.88 2.15 9.85
CA ASP A 150 -18.44 1.67 8.56
C ASP A 150 -17.25 2.48 8.05
N HIS A 151 -16.19 1.79 7.65
CA HIS A 151 -15.02 2.36 7.00
C HIS A 151 -15.01 2.16 5.49
N TYR A 152 -16.16 1.79 4.92
CA TYR A 152 -16.44 1.69 3.49
C TYR A 152 -17.50 2.74 3.12
N LEU A 153 -17.02 3.96 2.81
CA LEU A 153 -17.90 5.10 2.53
C LEU A 153 -18.40 5.06 1.10
N GLY A 154 -19.71 5.07 0.91
CA GLY A 154 -20.34 5.17 -0.40
C GLY A 154 -20.87 6.59 -0.67
N TYR A 155 -20.59 7.13 -1.85
CA TYR A 155 -21.11 8.40 -2.34
C TYR A 155 -21.77 8.23 -3.72
N ASN A 156 -23.03 8.58 -3.83
CA ASN A 156 -23.76 8.53 -5.12
C ASN A 156 -23.48 9.80 -5.93
N VAL A 157 -22.30 9.90 -6.53
CA VAL A 157 -21.84 11.07 -7.27
C VAL A 157 -21.35 10.76 -8.68
N SER A 158 -21.70 9.57 -9.21
CA SER A 158 -21.35 9.13 -10.58
C SER A 158 -19.86 9.28 -10.91
N GLY A 159 -18.98 9.00 -9.92
CA GLY A 159 -17.53 9.07 -10.07
C GLY A 159 -16.95 10.48 -10.09
N ILE A 160 -17.71 11.52 -9.71
CA ILE A 160 -17.27 12.91 -9.69
C ILE A 160 -17.38 13.46 -8.26
N PRO A 161 -16.43 13.13 -7.36
CA PRO A 161 -16.45 13.67 -6.00
C PRO A 161 -16.17 15.18 -5.99
N THR A 162 -16.81 15.87 -5.07
CA THR A 162 -16.63 17.31 -4.81
C THR A 162 -15.66 17.54 -3.65
N LEU A 163 -15.24 18.78 -3.42
CA LEU A 163 -14.42 19.17 -2.26
C LEU A 163 -15.07 18.76 -0.93
N ALA A 164 -16.39 18.83 -0.84
CA ALA A 164 -17.15 18.45 0.36
C ALA A 164 -16.95 16.96 0.70
N HIS A 165 -16.88 16.06 -0.28
CA HIS A 165 -16.64 14.65 -0.05
C HIS A 165 -15.25 14.39 0.52
N PHE A 166 -14.20 15.07 0.01
CA PHE A 166 -12.85 14.95 0.58
C PHE A 166 -12.77 15.53 1.99
N THR A 167 -13.50 16.60 2.27
CA THR A 167 -13.63 17.14 3.63
C THR A 167 -14.32 16.14 4.57
N ALA A 168 -15.35 15.45 4.11
CA ALA A 168 -16.05 14.42 4.89
C ALA A 168 -15.15 13.20 5.15
N ILE A 169 -14.38 12.75 4.15
CA ILE A 169 -13.40 11.67 4.29
C ILE A 169 -12.35 12.02 5.34
N LYS A 170 -11.77 13.23 5.24
CA LYS A 170 -10.81 13.72 6.23
C LYS A 170 -11.40 13.74 7.63
N ARG A 171 -12.61 14.31 7.77
CA ARG A 171 -13.30 14.42 9.05
C ARG A 171 -13.55 13.06 9.67
N HIS A 172 -13.98 12.07 8.90
CA HIS A 172 -14.19 10.71 9.37
C HIS A 172 -12.93 10.12 10.04
N ILE A 173 -11.76 10.25 9.40
CA ILE A 173 -10.49 9.80 9.98
C ILE A 173 -10.11 10.61 11.22
N GLN A 174 -10.39 11.92 11.23
CA GLN A 174 -10.09 12.79 12.36
C GLN A 174 -10.99 12.53 13.58
N GLU A 175 -12.22 12.10 13.38
CA GLU A 175 -13.14 11.68 14.45
C GLU A 175 -12.61 10.47 15.22
N HIS A 176 -11.79 9.63 14.59
CA HIS A 176 -11.04 8.55 15.25
C HIS A 176 -9.72 8.99 15.91
N GLY A 177 -9.40 10.28 15.89
CA GLY A 177 -8.18 10.85 16.48
C GLY A 177 -6.91 10.67 15.64
N PHE A 178 -7.05 10.38 14.34
CA PHE A 178 -5.94 10.24 13.40
C PHE A 178 -5.98 11.34 12.34
N GLY A 179 -4.88 11.54 11.61
CA GLY A 179 -4.83 12.48 10.50
C GLY A 179 -5.04 13.94 10.89
N LEU A 180 -4.73 14.33 12.14
CA LEU A 180 -4.77 15.71 12.59
C LEU A 180 -3.70 16.53 11.85
N GLU A 181 -3.92 17.84 11.71
CA GLU A 181 -3.00 18.74 10.99
C GLU A 181 -1.56 18.66 11.54
N ARG A 182 -1.41 18.55 12.86
CA ARG A 182 -0.11 18.36 13.54
C ARG A 182 0.58 17.05 13.17
N ASP A 183 -0.19 16.04 12.73
CA ASP A 183 0.29 14.70 12.40
C ASP A 183 0.48 14.52 10.87
N GLY A 184 0.44 15.61 10.09
CA GLY A 184 0.67 15.60 8.64
C GLY A 184 -0.60 15.49 7.80
N GLY A 185 -1.78 15.34 8.41
CA GLY A 185 -3.06 15.32 7.71
C GLY A 185 -3.41 13.94 7.12
N VAL A 186 -4.23 13.95 6.07
CA VAL A 186 -4.78 12.76 5.40
C VAL A 186 -4.35 12.74 3.93
N ILE A 187 -3.90 11.59 3.46
CA ILE A 187 -3.71 11.29 2.03
C ILE A 187 -4.96 10.55 1.54
N CYS A 188 -5.43 10.90 0.35
CA CYS A 188 -6.46 10.17 -0.38
C CYS A 188 -5.91 9.74 -1.74
N MET A 189 -5.83 8.44 -1.98
CA MET A 189 -5.38 7.85 -3.24
C MET A 189 -6.60 7.49 -4.08
N ILE A 190 -6.65 7.96 -5.32
CA ILE A 190 -7.75 7.76 -6.27
C ILE A 190 -7.24 7.30 -7.62
N ASN A 191 -8.14 6.80 -8.45
CA ASN A 191 -7.84 6.43 -9.84
C ASN A 191 -7.58 7.65 -10.72
N GLY A 192 -6.79 7.48 -11.80
CA GLY A 192 -6.47 8.51 -12.77
C GLY A 192 -7.69 9.13 -13.43
N ASP A 193 -8.64 8.30 -13.87
CA ASP A 193 -9.89 8.77 -14.50
C ASP A 193 -10.74 9.61 -13.54
N THR A 194 -10.81 9.21 -12.27
CA THR A 194 -11.48 10.02 -11.23
C THR A 194 -10.78 11.35 -11.02
N ALA A 195 -9.44 11.37 -10.98
CA ALA A 195 -8.66 12.59 -10.85
C ALA A 195 -8.89 13.55 -12.02
N ASP A 196 -8.92 13.05 -13.25
CA ASP A 196 -9.14 13.85 -14.45
C ASP A 196 -10.57 14.43 -14.52
N ARG A 197 -11.59 13.67 -14.08
CA ARG A 197 -12.96 14.19 -13.95
C ARG A 197 -13.05 15.33 -12.95
N ILE A 198 -12.36 15.22 -11.81
CA ILE A 198 -12.35 16.24 -10.76
C ILE A 198 -11.66 17.51 -11.24
N THR A 199 -10.51 17.41 -11.89
CA THR A 199 -9.74 18.58 -12.33
C THR A 199 -10.48 19.46 -13.33
N ASN A 200 -11.48 18.93 -14.01
CA ASN A 200 -12.34 19.67 -14.91
C ASN A 200 -13.47 20.45 -14.23
N LEU A 201 -13.67 20.29 -12.91
CA LEU A 201 -14.70 21.04 -12.18
C LEU A 201 -14.23 22.47 -11.87
N ALA A 202 -15.13 23.43 -12.03
CA ALA A 202 -14.83 24.86 -11.78
C ALA A 202 -14.37 25.15 -10.34
N GLU A 203 -14.87 24.39 -9.36
CA GLU A 203 -14.49 24.51 -7.95
C GLU A 203 -13.02 24.15 -7.68
N TRP A 204 -12.39 23.37 -8.55
CA TRP A 204 -11.00 22.94 -8.42
C TRP A 204 -9.99 23.97 -8.97
N ALA A 205 -10.43 24.84 -9.87
CA ALA A 205 -9.59 25.90 -10.40
C ALA A 205 -9.12 26.92 -9.34
N THR A 206 -9.84 27.02 -8.21
CA THR A 206 -9.58 27.99 -7.15
C THR A 206 -9.01 27.39 -5.86
N ALA A 207 -8.99 26.06 -5.70
CA ALA A 207 -8.76 25.40 -4.42
C ALA A 207 -7.45 24.61 -4.25
N PRO A 208 -6.68 24.20 -5.25
CA PRO A 208 -5.54 23.32 -5.04
C PRO A 208 -4.32 24.08 -4.54
N GLY A 209 -4.02 23.90 -3.26
CA GLY A 209 -2.69 24.24 -2.73
C GLY A 209 -1.64 23.19 -3.15
N PRO A 210 -0.36 23.58 -3.30
CA PRO A 210 0.70 22.63 -3.60
C PRO A 210 0.83 21.59 -2.47
N MET A 211 1.13 20.35 -2.86
CA MET A 211 1.46 19.28 -1.91
C MET A 211 2.81 19.56 -1.24
N PRO A 212 2.98 19.30 0.06
CA PRO A 212 4.28 19.44 0.72
C PRO A 212 5.37 18.59 0.05
N THR A 213 6.54 19.18 -0.20
CA THR A 213 7.65 18.53 -0.92
C THR A 213 8.05 17.16 -0.36
N PRO A 214 8.17 16.96 0.98
CA PRO A 214 8.54 15.65 1.53
C PRO A 214 7.53 14.55 1.21
N VAL A 215 6.23 14.89 1.21
CA VAL A 215 5.16 13.94 0.87
C VAL A 215 5.16 13.65 -0.63
N MET A 216 5.41 14.65 -1.46
CA MET A 216 5.55 14.46 -2.91
C MET A 216 6.67 13.47 -3.25
N SER A 217 7.85 13.64 -2.64
CA SER A 217 8.97 12.73 -2.88
C SER A 217 8.63 11.29 -2.49
N GLN A 218 8.02 11.08 -1.32
CA GLN A 218 7.61 9.76 -0.87
C GLN A 218 6.59 9.12 -1.81
N LEU A 219 5.59 9.87 -2.29
CA LEU A 219 4.61 9.36 -3.23
C LEU A 219 5.23 8.97 -4.57
N GLN A 220 6.16 9.79 -5.08
CA GLN A 220 6.90 9.50 -6.31
C GLN A 220 7.77 8.25 -6.18
N GLU A 221 8.44 8.10 -5.05
CA GLU A 221 9.22 6.90 -4.73
C GLU A 221 8.34 5.63 -4.68
N MET A 222 7.08 5.75 -4.23
CA MET A 222 6.09 4.67 -4.27
C MET A 222 5.53 4.40 -5.68
N GLY A 223 5.98 5.14 -6.69
CA GLY A 223 5.43 5.04 -8.04
C GLY A 223 4.04 5.66 -8.19
N LEU A 224 3.62 6.49 -7.24
CA LEU A 224 2.35 7.22 -7.29
C LEU A 224 2.55 8.59 -7.92
N ARG A 225 1.60 9.02 -8.73
CA ARG A 225 1.59 10.38 -9.26
C ARG A 225 1.11 11.34 -8.18
N PRO A 226 1.91 12.33 -7.74
CA PRO A 226 1.41 13.38 -6.88
C PRO A 226 0.30 14.15 -7.59
N GLY A 227 -0.81 14.34 -6.91
CA GLY A 227 -1.95 15.07 -7.44
C GLY A 227 -2.01 16.50 -6.88
N PHE A 228 -3.01 16.76 -6.07
CA PHE A 228 -3.35 18.10 -5.59
C PHE A 228 -3.91 18.02 -4.15
N ARG A 229 -4.18 19.17 -3.54
CA ARG A 229 -4.91 19.21 -2.26
C ARG A 229 -6.40 19.44 -2.51
N ALA A 230 -7.23 18.65 -1.82
CA ALA A 230 -8.67 18.71 -1.96
C ALA A 230 -9.37 18.51 -0.60
N GLY A 231 -10.26 19.42 -0.21
CA GLY A 231 -11.00 19.32 1.05
C GLY A 231 -10.11 19.13 2.29
N GLY A 232 -8.83 19.55 2.21
CA GLY A 232 -7.81 19.36 3.24
C GLY A 232 -7.08 18.01 3.17
N CYS A 233 -7.42 17.12 2.21
CA CYS A 233 -6.66 15.91 1.90
C CYS A 233 -5.52 16.20 0.91
N LEU A 234 -4.44 15.44 1.03
CA LEU A 234 -3.42 15.31 -0.02
C LEU A 234 -3.89 14.23 -0.98
N VAL A 235 -4.14 14.58 -2.25
CA VAL A 235 -4.61 13.60 -3.23
C VAL A 235 -3.43 13.00 -3.97
N ALA A 236 -3.35 11.68 -4.00
CA ALA A 236 -2.42 10.91 -4.81
C ALA A 236 -3.19 10.15 -5.90
N VAL A 237 -2.58 9.95 -7.05
CA VAL A 237 -3.20 9.26 -8.18
C VAL A 237 -2.46 7.96 -8.45
N SER A 238 -3.22 6.88 -8.58
CA SER A 238 -2.70 5.55 -8.89
C SER A 238 -3.64 4.79 -9.83
N ASP A 239 -3.11 4.30 -10.93
CA ASP A 239 -3.84 3.45 -11.87
C ASP A 239 -4.13 2.04 -11.31
N MET A 240 -3.55 1.71 -10.13
CA MET A 240 -3.83 0.47 -9.42
C MET A 240 -5.10 0.52 -8.58
N ILE A 241 -5.68 1.70 -8.37
CA ILE A 241 -7.00 1.87 -7.78
C ILE A 241 -8.05 1.66 -8.86
N PRO A 242 -9.06 0.79 -8.67
CA PRO A 242 -10.15 0.64 -9.62
C PRO A 242 -10.92 1.95 -9.82
N ASP A 243 -11.52 2.14 -11.01
CA ASP A 243 -12.34 3.32 -11.30
C ASP A 243 -13.47 3.47 -10.27
N TYR A 244 -13.79 4.70 -9.90
CA TYR A 244 -14.74 5.09 -8.85
C TYR A 244 -14.34 4.78 -7.41
N TYR A 245 -13.18 4.15 -7.17
CA TYR A 245 -12.72 3.86 -5.81
C TYR A 245 -11.62 4.81 -5.37
N GLY A 246 -11.48 4.91 -4.07
CA GLY A 246 -10.38 5.62 -3.41
C GLY A 246 -10.07 5.01 -2.06
N VAL A 247 -8.89 5.31 -1.56
CA VAL A 247 -8.43 4.92 -0.23
C VAL A 247 -7.83 6.13 0.44
N ALA A 248 -8.24 6.42 1.66
CA ALA A 248 -7.66 7.51 2.43
C ALA A 248 -7.07 7.01 3.75
N TRP A 249 -5.96 7.59 4.17
CA TRP A 249 -5.30 7.26 5.43
C TRP A 249 -4.55 8.45 6.03
N ALA A 250 -4.31 8.39 7.33
CA ALA A 250 -3.52 9.38 8.04
C ALA A 250 -2.02 9.23 7.71
N VAL A 251 -1.35 10.32 7.32
CA VAL A 251 0.04 10.34 6.79
C VAL A 251 1.04 9.63 7.71
N ASN A 252 1.00 9.90 9.00
CA ASN A 252 1.97 9.36 9.97
C ASN A 252 1.48 8.08 10.67
N GLN A 253 0.42 7.46 10.14
CA GLN A 253 -0.10 6.21 10.67
C GLN A 253 -0.03 5.13 9.60
N LYS A 254 0.42 3.95 9.99
CA LYS A 254 0.54 2.82 9.08
C LYS A 254 -0.65 1.88 9.30
N PRO A 255 -1.71 1.99 8.49
CA PRO A 255 -2.94 1.22 8.73
C PRO A 255 -2.77 -0.27 8.45
N LEU A 256 -1.75 -0.67 7.67
CA LEU A 256 -1.51 -2.03 7.25
C LEU A 256 -0.37 -2.69 8.01
N HIS A 257 -0.49 -4.01 8.24
CA HIS A 257 0.63 -4.88 8.54
C HIS A 257 0.92 -5.78 7.35
N TRP A 258 2.21 -5.84 6.98
CA TRP A 258 2.75 -6.74 5.98
C TRP A 258 3.38 -7.94 6.68
N ARG A 259 2.72 -9.09 6.64
CA ARG A 259 3.24 -10.32 7.23
C ARG A 259 4.21 -11.00 6.28
N MET A 260 5.41 -11.29 6.80
CA MET A 260 6.48 -11.98 6.10
C MET A 260 6.71 -13.37 6.69
N PRO A 261 7.26 -14.34 5.91
CA PRO A 261 7.72 -15.61 6.46
C PRO A 261 8.82 -15.40 7.53
N ARG A 262 8.81 -16.23 8.56
CA ARG A 262 9.78 -16.15 9.68
C ARG A 262 11.25 -16.30 9.28
N GLY A 263 11.54 -16.88 8.12
CA GLY A 263 12.91 -17.08 7.63
C GLY A 263 13.53 -15.89 6.90
N LEU A 264 12.79 -14.80 6.71
CA LEU A 264 13.29 -13.59 6.05
C LEU A 264 13.53 -12.50 7.08
N SER A 265 14.62 -11.74 6.94
CA SER A 265 14.85 -10.55 7.80
C SER A 265 13.80 -9.48 7.48
N LEU A 266 13.31 -8.79 8.51
CA LEU A 266 12.41 -7.63 8.34
C LEU A 266 13.10 -6.45 7.66
N ASP A 267 14.43 -6.38 7.77
CA ASP A 267 15.26 -5.32 7.16
C ASP A 267 15.76 -5.69 5.76
N ALA A 268 15.71 -6.99 5.40
CA ALA A 268 16.06 -7.44 4.07
C ALA A 268 14.92 -7.17 3.09
N GLY A 269 15.27 -6.97 1.84
CA GLY A 269 14.29 -6.92 0.76
C GLY A 269 13.53 -8.24 0.63
N VAL A 270 12.35 -8.17 0.09
CA VAL A 270 11.39 -9.28 0.05
C VAL A 270 11.43 -10.01 -1.27
N LEU A 271 12.04 -9.41 -2.28
CA LEU A 271 12.26 -10.05 -3.57
C LEU A 271 13.46 -10.98 -3.47
N THR A 272 13.21 -12.27 -3.57
CA THR A 272 14.23 -13.30 -3.51
C THR A 272 14.62 -13.68 -4.93
N TRP A 273 15.93 -13.69 -5.19
CA TRP A 273 16.52 -14.19 -6.40
C TRP A 273 17.05 -15.60 -6.18
N ASN A 274 16.65 -16.52 -7.03
CA ASN A 274 17.20 -17.87 -7.04
C ASN A 274 17.84 -18.15 -8.41
N GLU A 275 19.07 -18.56 -8.37
CA GLU A 275 19.80 -19.10 -9.53
C GLU A 275 19.81 -20.63 -9.44
N GLY A 276 19.63 -21.31 -10.53
CA GLY A 276 19.76 -22.75 -10.56
C GLY A 276 19.95 -23.30 -11.98
N PRO A 277 20.92 -24.18 -12.21
CA PRO A 277 21.01 -24.88 -13.47
C PRO A 277 19.80 -25.81 -13.60
N ASN A 278 19.06 -25.66 -14.65
CA ASN A 278 18.06 -26.64 -15.05
C ASN A 278 18.67 -27.57 -16.11
N VAL A 279 18.21 -28.82 -16.16
CA VAL A 279 18.72 -29.84 -17.11
C VAL A 279 18.57 -29.42 -18.58
N ARG A 280 17.71 -28.44 -18.86
CA ARG A 280 17.40 -27.92 -20.21
C ARG A 280 17.75 -26.45 -20.42
N THR A 281 18.28 -25.77 -19.42
CA THR A 281 18.57 -24.32 -19.45
C THR A 281 20.00 -24.09 -18.98
N TYR A 282 20.70 -23.13 -19.55
CA TYR A 282 22.02 -22.72 -19.06
C TYR A 282 21.90 -22.08 -17.67
N ASP A 283 20.90 -21.22 -17.49
CA ASP A 283 20.59 -20.59 -16.22
C ASP A 283 19.08 -20.28 -16.14
N SER A 284 18.50 -20.42 -14.96
CA SER A 284 17.13 -19.99 -14.67
C SER A 284 17.13 -18.97 -13.53
N PHE A 285 16.32 -17.94 -13.67
CA PHE A 285 16.20 -16.86 -12.70
C PHE A 285 14.77 -16.78 -12.21
N ASP A 286 14.59 -16.99 -10.91
CA ASP A 286 13.31 -16.87 -10.24
C ASP A 286 13.27 -15.62 -9.36
N TYR A 287 12.36 -14.73 -9.64
CA TYR A 287 12.00 -13.61 -8.78
C TYR A 287 10.83 -14.02 -7.92
N ILE A 288 11.02 -14.09 -6.61
CA ILE A 288 10.00 -14.59 -5.69
C ILE A 288 9.71 -13.56 -4.61
N ARG A 289 8.45 -13.16 -4.55
CA ARG A 289 7.92 -12.33 -3.47
C ARG A 289 7.06 -13.17 -2.52
N ARG A 290 7.23 -12.95 -1.20
CA ARG A 290 6.43 -13.59 -0.17
C ARG A 290 5.88 -12.56 0.78
N GLY A 291 4.57 -12.57 0.98
CA GLY A 291 3.94 -11.67 1.91
C GLY A 291 2.43 -11.65 1.80
N SER A 292 1.80 -10.99 2.74
CA SER A 292 0.38 -10.70 2.75
C SER A 292 0.14 -9.42 3.55
N ALA A 293 -0.88 -8.67 3.19
CA ALA A 293 -1.23 -7.44 3.90
C ALA A 293 -2.62 -7.56 4.52
N LYS A 294 -2.81 -6.94 5.69
CA LYS A 294 -4.12 -6.73 6.32
C LYS A 294 -4.17 -5.39 7.01
N VAL A 295 -5.33 -4.75 6.98
CA VAL A 295 -5.60 -3.55 7.79
C VAL A 295 -5.70 -3.95 9.25
N THR A 296 -4.94 -3.29 10.09
CA THR A 296 -4.94 -3.52 11.55
C THR A 296 -5.37 -2.28 12.32
N LEU A 297 -5.09 -1.09 11.79
CA LEU A 297 -5.45 0.17 12.42
C LEU A 297 -6.62 0.84 11.67
N ARG A 298 -7.83 0.31 11.94
CA ARG A 298 -9.08 0.72 11.25
C ARG A 298 -9.31 2.22 11.27
N GLY A 299 -9.22 2.87 12.43
CA GLY A 299 -9.49 4.29 12.56
C GLY A 299 -8.54 5.23 11.80
N ALA A 300 -7.38 4.71 11.35
CA ALA A 300 -6.39 5.50 10.63
C ALA A 300 -6.64 5.60 9.11
N GLY A 301 -7.69 4.96 8.60
CA GLY A 301 -7.99 5.02 7.18
C GLY A 301 -9.41 4.60 6.84
N VAL A 302 -9.80 4.81 5.59
CA VAL A 302 -11.12 4.52 5.06
C VAL A 302 -11.06 4.22 3.57
N ALA A 303 -11.89 3.30 3.12
CA ALA A 303 -12.13 3.03 1.71
C ALA A 303 -13.34 3.83 1.22
N VAL A 304 -13.32 4.27 -0.03
CA VAL A 304 -14.36 5.16 -0.59
C VAL A 304 -14.81 4.67 -1.95
N TYR A 305 -16.13 4.72 -2.18
CA TYR A 305 -16.75 4.41 -3.46
C TYR A 305 -17.59 5.59 -3.95
N PHE A 306 -17.26 6.15 -5.11
CA PHE A 306 -17.82 7.39 -5.64
C PHE A 306 -18.95 7.17 -6.66
N ASN A 307 -19.46 5.96 -6.82
CA ASN A 307 -20.51 5.68 -7.80
C ASN A 307 -21.87 5.31 -7.19
N SER A 308 -21.88 4.86 -5.94
CA SER A 308 -23.10 4.47 -5.22
C SER A 308 -22.97 4.80 -3.74
N ALA A 309 -24.11 5.06 -3.10
CA ALA A 309 -24.17 5.19 -1.64
C ALA A 309 -23.98 3.85 -0.91
N THR A 310 -24.19 2.72 -1.62
CA THR A 310 -23.96 1.39 -1.09
C THR A 310 -22.60 0.88 -1.57
N TRP A 311 -21.78 0.39 -0.64
CA TRP A 311 -20.49 -0.22 -0.97
C TRP A 311 -20.66 -1.47 -1.84
N THR A 312 -19.75 -1.63 -2.78
CA THR A 312 -19.63 -2.84 -3.61
C THR A 312 -18.14 -3.16 -3.72
N ASP A 313 -17.77 -4.39 -3.45
CA ASP A 313 -16.36 -4.81 -3.54
C ASP A 313 -15.83 -4.70 -4.97
N PRO A 314 -14.66 -4.08 -5.17
CA PRO A 314 -14.04 -4.05 -6.48
C PRO A 314 -13.41 -5.40 -6.84
N THR A 315 -13.32 -5.69 -8.13
CA THR A 315 -12.55 -6.82 -8.62
C THR A 315 -11.07 -6.42 -8.73
N ILE A 316 -10.22 -6.96 -7.85
CA ILE A 316 -8.77 -6.75 -7.88
C ILE A 316 -8.08 -8.09 -8.11
N THR A 317 -7.57 -8.30 -9.32
CA THR A 317 -6.86 -9.52 -9.68
C THR A 317 -5.39 -9.38 -9.30
N LEU A 318 -4.87 -10.34 -8.51
CA LEU A 318 -3.46 -10.38 -8.11
C LEU A 318 -2.54 -11.03 -9.15
N THR A 319 -3.11 -11.72 -10.13
CA THR A 319 -2.35 -12.23 -11.29
C THR A 319 -2.06 -11.09 -12.26
N ALA A 320 -0.87 -11.10 -12.82
CA ALA A 320 -0.43 -10.14 -13.84
C ALA A 320 -1.19 -10.35 -15.14
#